data_363644ce5be54118d4dd79ac645fac6b
#
_entry.id   363644ce5be54118d4dd79ac645fac6b
#
_cell.length_a   1.000
_cell.length_b   1.000
_cell.length_c   1.000
_cell.angle_alpha   90.00
_cell.angle_beta   90.00
_cell.angle_gamma   90.00
#
_symmetry.space_group_name_H-M   'P 1'
#
loop_
_entity.id
_entity.type
_entity.pdbx_description
1 polymer ?
#
loop_
_entity_poly.entity_id
_entity_poly.type
_entity_poly.pdbx_seq_one_letter_code
_entity_poly.pdbx_strand_id
1 'polypeptide(L)'
;IKTFKDLKGKRVNIGNPGSGQRGTMEVVMAAMGWKKSDFSLASELKSAEQSRALCDNKIDAMIFSVGHPSGSIKEATTSCDSVLVEVSGKVIDSLVNQHDYYRSAVIPGGMYRDSDNDTLTFGVGATFVSSSDVPEKVVYQVVKAVFENFDTFRKLHPAFKHLKKAQMIKDGLSAPLHDGAKKYYQEAGLL
;
A
#
# COMPACT_ATOMS: atom_id res chain seq x y z
N ILE A 1 10.63 2.57 -19.30
CA ILE A 1 10.37 1.49 -18.32
C ILE A 1 8.99 0.94 -18.61
N LYS A 2 8.91 -0.32 -19.02
CA LYS A 2 7.64 -1.00 -19.34
C LYS A 2 7.31 -2.08 -18.30
N THR A 3 8.32 -2.67 -17.71
CA THR A 3 8.19 -3.73 -16.69
C THR A 3 9.02 -3.40 -15.46
N PHE A 4 8.70 -4.02 -14.33
CA PHE A 4 9.47 -3.84 -13.09
C PHE A 4 10.96 -4.24 -13.27
N LYS A 5 11.24 -5.21 -14.15
CA LYS A 5 12.62 -5.65 -14.42
C LYS A 5 13.47 -4.58 -15.13
N ASP A 6 12.86 -3.66 -15.85
CA ASP A 6 13.55 -2.57 -16.54
C ASP A 6 14.14 -1.52 -15.57
N LEU A 7 13.85 -1.64 -14.28
CA LEU A 7 14.45 -0.79 -13.24
C LEU A 7 15.95 -1.01 -13.06
N LYS A 8 16.48 -2.17 -13.44
CA LYS A 8 17.93 -2.39 -13.41
C LYS A 8 18.67 -1.37 -14.28
N GLY A 9 19.74 -0.80 -13.74
CA GLY A 9 20.51 0.25 -14.40
C GLY A 9 19.83 1.63 -14.45
N LYS A 10 18.65 1.80 -13.85
CA LYS A 10 17.93 3.07 -13.79
C LYS A 10 18.16 3.80 -12.48
N ARG A 11 17.84 5.10 -12.45
CA ARG A 11 17.81 5.92 -11.23
C ARG A 11 16.48 5.68 -10.54
N VAL A 12 16.49 4.91 -9.47
CA VAL A 12 15.27 4.48 -8.78
C VAL A 12 15.23 5.03 -7.36
N ASN A 13 14.14 5.68 -6.98
CA ASN A 13 13.92 5.98 -5.58
C ASN A 13 13.32 4.77 -4.87
N ILE A 14 14.09 4.18 -3.96
CA ILE A 14 13.74 2.99 -3.19
C ILE A 14 13.11 3.31 -1.82
N GLY A 15 12.90 4.59 -1.52
CA GLY A 15 12.33 5.07 -0.27
C GLY A 15 13.38 5.40 0.80
N ASN A 16 13.02 6.31 1.71
CA ASN A 16 13.91 6.71 2.81
C ASN A 16 14.06 5.60 3.87
N PRO A 17 15.21 5.52 4.54
CA PRO A 17 15.44 4.56 5.61
C PRO A 17 14.35 4.62 6.70
N GLY A 18 13.92 3.45 7.16
CA GLY A 18 12.89 3.30 8.19
C GLY A 18 11.44 3.48 7.69
N SER A 19 11.21 3.78 6.41
CA SER A 19 9.86 3.82 5.85
C SER A 19 9.36 2.42 5.46
N GLY A 20 8.05 2.19 5.58
CA GLY A 20 7.42 0.95 5.12
C GLY A 20 7.60 0.71 3.61
N GLN A 21 7.60 1.78 2.83
CA GLN A 21 7.91 1.75 1.40
C GLN A 21 9.31 1.17 1.14
N ARG A 22 10.33 1.61 1.89
CA ARG A 22 11.68 1.09 1.80
C ARG A 22 11.72 -0.39 2.18
N GLY A 23 11.09 -0.77 3.29
CA GLY A 23 11.03 -2.16 3.72
C GLY A 23 10.38 -3.07 2.66
N THR A 24 9.28 -2.65 2.05
CA THR A 24 8.63 -3.40 0.96
C THR A 24 9.56 -3.54 -0.25
N MET A 25 10.23 -2.46 -0.66
CA MET A 25 11.17 -2.53 -1.80
C MET A 25 12.36 -3.46 -1.51
N GLU A 26 12.89 -3.45 -0.29
CA GLU A 26 13.99 -4.35 0.09
C GLU A 26 13.58 -5.82 0.05
N VAL A 27 12.36 -6.15 0.46
CA VAL A 27 11.81 -7.51 0.35
C VAL A 27 11.69 -7.94 -1.12
N VAL A 28 11.18 -7.07 -1.99
CA VAL A 28 11.10 -7.35 -3.44
C VAL A 28 12.50 -7.51 -4.05
N MET A 29 13.43 -6.62 -3.72
CA MET A 29 14.82 -6.72 -4.20
C MET A 29 15.45 -8.04 -3.78
N ALA A 30 15.31 -8.43 -2.51
CA ALA A 30 15.82 -9.70 -2.00
C ALA A 30 15.24 -10.90 -2.76
N ALA A 31 13.92 -10.94 -2.96
CA ALA A 31 13.24 -11.99 -3.70
C ALA A 31 13.67 -12.09 -5.18
N MET A 32 14.03 -10.96 -5.79
CA MET A 32 14.55 -10.89 -7.15
C MET A 32 16.08 -11.09 -7.24
N GLY A 33 16.78 -11.26 -6.13
CA GLY A 33 18.24 -11.33 -6.08
C GLY A 33 18.93 -10.02 -6.47
N TRP A 34 18.27 -8.89 -6.22
CA TRP A 34 18.77 -7.56 -6.55
C TRP A 34 19.46 -6.90 -5.37
N LYS A 35 20.45 -6.05 -5.69
CA LYS A 35 21.19 -5.20 -4.76
C LYS A 35 21.01 -3.74 -5.15
N LYS A 36 21.31 -2.81 -4.25
CA LYS A 36 21.32 -1.37 -4.59
C LYS A 36 22.25 -1.04 -5.76
N SER A 37 23.34 -1.78 -5.91
CA SER A 37 24.30 -1.64 -7.02
C SER A 37 23.74 -2.06 -8.38
N ASP A 38 22.58 -2.71 -8.45
CA ASP A 38 21.90 -3.02 -9.71
C ASP A 38 21.22 -1.78 -10.32
N PHE A 39 21.05 -0.70 -9.54
CA PHE A 39 20.55 0.57 -10.02
C PHE A 39 21.71 1.52 -10.34
N SER A 40 21.55 2.39 -11.35
CA SER A 40 22.54 3.46 -11.59
C SER A 40 22.52 4.51 -10.47
N LEU A 41 21.36 4.68 -9.83
CA LEU A 41 21.17 5.45 -8.61
C LEU A 41 20.05 4.81 -7.78
N ALA A 42 20.34 4.41 -6.56
CA ALA A 42 19.34 4.05 -5.55
C ALA A 42 19.12 5.25 -4.63
N SER A 43 18.20 6.15 -4.97
CA SER A 43 17.93 7.32 -4.14
C SER A 43 17.01 6.96 -2.96
N GLU A 44 17.06 7.76 -1.91
CA GLU A 44 16.38 7.50 -0.64
C GLU A 44 15.51 8.71 -0.20
N LEU A 45 14.81 9.31 -1.18
CA LEU A 45 13.95 10.46 -0.97
C LEU A 45 12.71 10.10 -0.14
N LYS A 46 12.21 11.05 0.62
CA LYS A 46 10.94 10.93 1.33
C LYS A 46 9.76 10.95 0.34
N SER A 47 8.63 10.39 0.75
CA SER A 47 7.44 10.29 -0.10
C SER A 47 7.00 11.62 -0.74
N ALA A 48 7.07 12.72 0.01
CA ALA A 48 6.68 14.05 -0.48
C ALA A 48 7.62 14.64 -1.55
N GLU A 49 8.81 14.09 -1.73
CA GLU A 49 9.83 14.62 -2.66
C GLU A 49 9.85 13.87 -3.99
N GLN A 50 9.27 12.67 -4.02
CA GLN A 50 9.42 11.71 -5.13
C GLN A 50 8.77 12.18 -6.43
N SER A 51 7.52 12.66 -6.38
CA SER A 51 6.78 13.11 -7.57
C SER A 51 7.53 14.22 -8.28
N ARG A 52 8.01 15.20 -7.52
CA ARG A 52 8.81 16.29 -8.07
C ARG A 52 10.15 15.80 -8.63
N ALA A 53 10.86 14.91 -7.91
CA ALA A 53 12.14 14.38 -8.39
C ALA A 53 11.99 13.59 -9.70
N LEU A 54 10.87 12.85 -9.87
CA LEU A 54 10.53 12.17 -11.10
C LEU A 54 10.30 13.17 -12.25
N CYS A 55 9.46 14.18 -12.03
CA CYS A 55 9.15 15.19 -13.03
C CYS A 55 10.33 16.12 -13.36
N ASP A 56 11.23 16.37 -12.41
CA ASP A 56 12.48 17.10 -12.62
C ASP A 56 13.57 16.21 -13.29
N ASN A 57 13.23 14.99 -13.71
CA ASN A 57 14.16 14.02 -14.31
C ASN A 57 15.40 13.72 -13.45
N LYS A 58 15.27 13.75 -12.13
CA LYS A 58 16.34 13.35 -11.17
C LYS A 58 16.35 11.86 -10.91
N ILE A 59 15.19 11.21 -11.07
CA ILE A 59 14.98 9.76 -10.99
C ILE A 59 14.15 9.30 -12.20
N ASP A 60 14.31 8.03 -12.58
CA ASP A 60 13.57 7.41 -13.68
C ASP A 60 12.33 6.65 -13.18
N ALA A 61 12.35 6.25 -11.91
CA ALA A 61 11.23 5.57 -11.26
C ALA A 61 11.20 5.87 -9.76
N MET A 62 9.98 5.86 -9.21
CA MET A 62 9.75 5.90 -7.77
C MET A 62 8.94 4.69 -7.34
N ILE A 63 9.30 4.11 -6.19
CA ILE A 63 8.50 3.08 -5.53
C ILE A 63 7.57 3.76 -4.54
N PHE A 64 6.29 3.42 -4.58
CA PHE A 64 5.29 4.04 -3.72
C PHE A 64 4.34 2.99 -3.14
N SER A 65 4.27 2.92 -1.81
CA SER A 65 3.30 2.07 -1.10
C SER A 65 2.27 2.97 -0.43
N VAL A 66 1.07 3.00 -0.98
CA VAL A 66 0.02 3.93 -0.55
C VAL A 66 -1.37 3.40 -0.90
N GLY A 67 -2.39 3.85 -0.18
CA GLY A 67 -3.79 3.64 -0.60
C GLY A 67 -4.13 4.47 -1.84
N HIS A 68 -4.83 3.85 -2.78
CA HIS A 68 -5.26 4.51 -4.02
C HIS A 68 -6.74 4.97 -3.94
N PRO A 69 -7.09 6.15 -4.55
CA PRO A 69 -6.22 7.10 -5.24
C PRO A 69 -5.32 7.90 -4.30
N SER A 70 -4.09 8.17 -4.75
CA SER A 70 -3.07 8.95 -4.01
C SER A 70 -2.81 10.29 -4.69
N GLY A 71 -2.75 11.36 -3.89
CA GLY A 71 -2.42 12.71 -4.36
C GLY A 71 -1.04 12.79 -5.01
N SER A 72 -0.02 12.14 -4.43
CA SER A 72 1.33 12.15 -4.97
C SER A 72 1.45 11.41 -6.31
N ILE A 73 0.75 10.29 -6.47
CA ILE A 73 0.70 9.58 -7.76
C ILE A 73 -0.04 10.41 -8.80
N LYS A 74 -1.16 11.04 -8.41
CA LYS A 74 -1.90 11.94 -9.29
C LYS A 74 -1.04 13.13 -9.71
N GLU A 75 -0.29 13.73 -8.80
CA GLU A 75 0.66 14.80 -9.10
C GLU A 75 1.70 14.35 -10.14
N ALA A 76 2.36 13.21 -9.93
CA ALA A 76 3.35 12.69 -10.87
C ALA A 76 2.73 12.48 -12.27
N THR A 77 1.58 11.80 -12.37
CA THR A 77 0.95 11.48 -13.65
C THR A 77 0.31 12.69 -14.34
N THR A 78 0.06 13.80 -13.64
CA THR A 78 -0.48 15.03 -14.25
C THR A 78 0.59 16.07 -14.58
N SER A 79 1.69 16.10 -13.81
CA SER A 79 2.75 17.11 -13.95
C SER A 79 3.83 16.71 -14.95
N CYS A 80 4.00 15.42 -15.21
CA CYS A 80 4.95 14.91 -16.21
C CYS A 80 4.44 13.58 -16.82
N ASP A 81 5.05 13.16 -17.94
CA ASP A 81 4.70 11.91 -18.61
C ASP A 81 5.22 10.72 -17.81
N SER A 82 4.43 10.28 -16.85
CA SER A 82 4.70 9.13 -16.02
C SER A 82 3.52 8.16 -16.01
N VAL A 83 3.83 6.87 -15.91
CA VAL A 83 2.85 5.79 -15.95
C VAL A 83 3.06 4.84 -14.79
N LEU A 84 2.00 4.12 -14.42
CA LEU A 84 2.12 3.01 -13.50
C LEU A 84 2.78 1.81 -14.19
N VAL A 85 3.60 1.08 -13.44
CA VAL A 85 4.25 -0.15 -13.91
C VAL A 85 3.78 -1.31 -13.05
N GLU A 86 3.40 -2.39 -13.68
CA GLU A 86 2.99 -3.60 -12.97
C GLU A 86 4.09 -4.15 -12.06
N VAL A 87 3.69 -4.57 -10.87
CA VAL A 87 4.51 -5.28 -9.89
C VAL A 87 3.85 -6.62 -9.60
N SER A 88 4.02 -7.57 -10.52
CA SER A 88 3.31 -8.85 -10.55
C SER A 88 4.21 -10.00 -11.01
N GLY A 89 3.66 -11.21 -11.10
CA GLY A 89 4.31 -12.41 -11.61
C GLY A 89 4.89 -13.30 -10.52
N LYS A 90 5.48 -14.43 -10.91
CA LYS A 90 5.83 -15.56 -10.03
C LYS A 90 6.61 -15.18 -8.75
N VAL A 91 7.51 -14.22 -8.83
CA VAL A 91 8.30 -13.77 -7.66
C VAL A 91 7.39 -13.06 -6.66
N ILE A 92 6.53 -12.18 -7.15
CA ILE A 92 5.56 -11.45 -6.31
C ILE A 92 4.50 -12.39 -5.76
N ASP A 93 4.00 -13.32 -6.57
CA ASP A 93 3.04 -14.37 -6.13
C ASP A 93 3.65 -15.21 -5.00
N SER A 94 4.94 -15.57 -5.11
CA SER A 94 5.66 -16.27 -4.05
C SER A 94 5.76 -15.44 -2.77
N LEU A 95 6.05 -14.15 -2.86
CA LEU A 95 6.08 -13.25 -1.71
C LEU A 95 4.71 -13.15 -1.02
N VAL A 96 3.65 -12.98 -1.81
CA VAL A 96 2.28 -12.93 -1.30
C VAL A 96 1.89 -14.22 -0.58
N ASN A 97 2.29 -15.37 -1.12
CA ASN A 97 1.99 -16.67 -0.51
C ASN A 97 2.84 -16.98 0.74
N GLN A 98 4.01 -16.35 0.89
CA GLN A 98 4.91 -16.57 2.03
C GLN A 98 4.60 -15.65 3.22
N HIS A 99 3.85 -14.58 3.02
CA HIS A 99 3.62 -13.55 4.03
C HIS A 99 2.15 -13.16 4.11
N ASP A 100 1.49 -13.49 5.19
CA ASP A 100 0.04 -13.24 5.41
C ASP A 100 -0.35 -11.76 5.37
N TYR A 101 0.61 -10.85 5.56
CA TYR A 101 0.39 -9.40 5.49
C TYR A 101 0.44 -8.85 4.06
N TYR A 102 0.95 -9.62 3.07
CA TYR A 102 0.89 -9.23 1.66
C TYR A 102 -0.36 -9.81 0.98
N ARG A 103 -0.82 -9.12 -0.03
CA ARG A 103 -1.91 -9.56 -0.90
C ARG A 103 -1.73 -9.03 -2.31
N SER A 104 -2.20 -9.77 -3.30
CA SER A 104 -2.36 -9.27 -4.66
C SER A 104 -3.39 -8.17 -4.69
N ALA A 105 -3.15 -7.16 -5.49
CA ALA A 105 -4.01 -5.99 -5.62
C ALA A 105 -4.06 -5.52 -7.07
N VAL A 106 -5.07 -4.74 -7.39
CA VAL A 106 -5.26 -4.11 -8.70
C VAL A 106 -5.48 -2.62 -8.48
N ILE A 107 -4.75 -1.79 -9.20
CA ILE A 107 -5.05 -0.37 -9.33
C ILE A 107 -5.94 -0.24 -10.57
N PRO A 108 -7.22 0.14 -10.41
CA PRO A 108 -8.15 0.22 -11.54
C PRO A 108 -7.69 1.18 -12.64
N GLY A 109 -7.87 0.78 -13.87
CA GLY A 109 -7.68 1.64 -15.03
C GLY A 109 -8.53 2.91 -14.96
N GLY A 110 -8.03 3.99 -15.56
CA GLY A 110 -8.70 5.30 -15.54
C GLY A 110 -8.58 6.06 -14.21
N MET A 111 -7.90 5.50 -13.19
CA MET A 111 -7.70 6.18 -11.91
C MET A 111 -6.69 7.32 -12.02
N TYR A 112 -5.70 7.19 -12.87
CA TYR A 112 -4.64 8.16 -13.12
C TYR A 112 -4.51 8.45 -14.62
N ARG A 113 -3.98 9.62 -14.96
CA ARG A 113 -3.71 10.00 -16.34
C ARG A 113 -2.79 8.94 -17.00
N ASP A 114 -3.05 8.63 -18.24
CA ASP A 114 -2.28 7.68 -19.08
C ASP A 114 -2.18 6.26 -18.48
N SER A 115 -3.12 5.89 -17.62
CA SER A 115 -3.23 4.57 -17.00
C SER A 115 -4.63 3.99 -17.23
N ASP A 116 -4.98 3.75 -18.51
CA ASP A 116 -6.33 3.34 -18.92
C ASP A 116 -6.66 1.90 -18.56
N ASN A 117 -5.65 1.05 -18.42
CA ASN A 117 -5.80 -0.35 -18.07
C ASN A 117 -5.55 -0.60 -16.60
N ASP A 118 -6.12 -1.68 -16.08
CA ASP A 118 -5.83 -2.18 -14.74
C ASP A 118 -4.34 -2.47 -14.60
N THR A 119 -3.74 -2.05 -13.49
CA THR A 119 -2.34 -2.31 -13.16
C THR A 119 -2.27 -3.33 -12.04
N LEU A 120 -1.75 -4.52 -12.35
CA LEU A 120 -1.55 -5.57 -11.36
C LEU A 120 -0.41 -5.22 -10.42
N THR A 121 -0.62 -5.38 -9.14
CA THR A 121 0.36 -5.09 -8.10
C THR A 121 0.13 -5.95 -6.87
N PHE A 122 0.88 -5.70 -5.83
CA PHE A 122 0.65 -6.26 -4.50
C PHE A 122 0.74 -5.15 -3.45
N GLY A 123 0.27 -5.42 -2.26
CA GLY A 123 0.30 -4.45 -1.18
C GLY A 123 0.20 -5.08 0.20
N VAL A 124 0.29 -4.22 1.21
CA VAL A 124 0.11 -4.57 2.63
C VAL A 124 -1.29 -4.13 3.05
N GLY A 125 -1.97 -4.94 3.83
CA GLY A 125 -3.21 -4.51 4.47
C GLY A 125 -2.94 -3.41 5.51
N ALA A 126 -3.70 -2.31 5.45
CA ALA A 126 -3.66 -1.31 6.51
C ALA A 126 -4.54 -1.78 7.67
N THR A 127 -3.94 -1.96 8.85
CA THR A 127 -4.62 -2.44 10.05
C THR A 127 -4.56 -1.38 11.14
N PHE A 128 -5.71 -1.07 11.74
CA PHE A 128 -5.75 -0.25 12.94
C PHE A 128 -5.35 -1.13 14.14
N VAL A 129 -4.27 -0.75 14.83
CA VAL A 129 -3.75 -1.49 15.98
C VAL A 129 -3.81 -0.66 17.25
N SER A 130 -3.91 -1.33 18.38
CA SER A 130 -3.90 -0.75 19.73
C SER A 130 -3.01 -1.58 20.64
N SER A 131 -2.53 -0.99 21.75
CA SER A 131 -1.90 -1.78 22.81
C SER A 131 -2.94 -2.66 23.52
N SER A 132 -2.53 -3.85 23.95
CA SER A 132 -3.34 -4.71 24.84
C SER A 132 -3.70 -4.04 26.16
N ASP A 133 -2.93 -3.02 26.60
CA ASP A 133 -3.17 -2.29 27.85
C ASP A 133 -4.29 -1.24 27.72
N VAL A 134 -4.76 -0.95 26.51
CA VAL A 134 -5.91 -0.04 26.33
C VAL A 134 -7.17 -0.71 26.87
N PRO A 135 -7.98 -0.05 27.71
CA PRO A 135 -9.17 -0.66 28.26
C PRO A 135 -10.14 -1.16 27.19
N GLU A 136 -10.69 -2.36 27.37
CA GLU A 136 -11.68 -3.00 26.48
C GLU A 136 -12.77 -2.02 26.04
N LYS A 137 -13.33 -1.27 26.97
CA LYS A 137 -14.40 -0.28 26.70
C LYS A 137 -13.98 0.77 25.68
N VAL A 138 -12.73 1.21 25.69
CA VAL A 138 -12.24 2.25 24.78
C VAL A 138 -12.18 1.70 23.36
N VAL A 139 -11.56 0.55 23.16
CA VAL A 139 -11.46 -0.08 21.83
C VAL A 139 -12.84 -0.48 21.32
N TYR A 140 -13.70 -1.02 22.18
CA TYR A 140 -15.09 -1.31 21.84
C TYR A 140 -15.80 -0.07 21.28
N GLN A 141 -15.70 1.08 21.94
CA GLN A 141 -16.36 2.32 21.49
C GLN A 141 -15.82 2.82 20.15
N VAL A 142 -14.51 2.74 19.94
CA VAL A 142 -13.88 3.13 18.67
C VAL A 142 -14.38 2.24 17.52
N VAL A 143 -14.35 0.93 17.71
CA VAL A 143 -14.83 -0.03 16.70
C VAL A 143 -16.29 0.15 16.42
N LYS A 144 -17.11 0.28 17.48
CA LYS A 144 -18.56 0.55 17.37
C LYS A 144 -18.83 1.81 16.56
N ALA A 145 -18.14 2.91 16.86
CA ALA A 145 -18.32 4.17 16.15
C ALA A 145 -18.04 4.03 14.64
N VAL A 146 -16.99 3.31 14.25
CA VAL A 146 -16.66 3.07 12.84
C VAL A 146 -17.72 2.20 12.16
N PHE A 147 -18.12 1.09 12.77
CA PHE A 147 -18.98 0.11 12.15
C PHE A 147 -20.46 0.55 12.12
N GLU A 148 -20.92 1.28 13.12
CA GLU A 148 -22.29 1.85 13.13
C GLU A 148 -22.43 3.03 12.17
N ASN A 149 -21.36 3.80 11.96
CA ASN A 149 -21.34 4.92 11.00
C ASN A 149 -20.57 4.59 9.70
N PHE A 150 -20.64 3.34 9.27
CA PHE A 150 -19.80 2.81 8.21
C PHE A 150 -19.88 3.58 6.88
N ASP A 151 -21.07 3.97 6.46
CA ASP A 151 -21.25 4.73 5.21
C ASP A 151 -20.67 6.14 5.29
N THR A 152 -20.70 6.77 6.47
CA THR A 152 -20.05 8.04 6.72
C THR A 152 -18.53 7.85 6.75
N PHE A 153 -18.05 6.81 7.42
CA PHE A 153 -16.63 6.46 7.47
C PHE A 153 -16.04 6.25 6.07
N ARG A 154 -16.74 5.53 5.19
CA ARG A 154 -16.29 5.31 3.80
C ARG A 154 -16.15 6.59 2.98
N LYS A 155 -16.85 7.67 3.35
CA LYS A 155 -16.78 8.97 2.67
C LYS A 155 -15.62 9.84 3.14
N LEU A 156 -14.95 9.50 4.25
CA LEU A 156 -13.85 10.27 4.81
C LEU A 156 -12.60 10.27 3.92
N HIS A 157 -12.40 9.19 3.15
CA HIS A 157 -11.28 9.10 2.22
C HIS A 157 -11.63 8.25 1.00
N PRO A 158 -11.21 8.63 -0.22
CA PRO A 158 -11.52 7.87 -1.44
C PRO A 158 -11.07 6.40 -1.39
N ALA A 159 -9.93 6.10 -0.75
CA ALA A 159 -9.45 4.73 -0.58
C ALA A 159 -10.39 3.83 0.25
N PHE A 160 -11.30 4.42 1.04
CA PHE A 160 -12.26 3.67 1.85
C PHE A 160 -13.53 3.26 1.08
N LYS A 161 -13.71 3.77 -0.14
CA LYS A 161 -14.93 3.55 -0.94
C LYS A 161 -15.29 2.07 -1.09
N HIS A 162 -14.29 1.21 -1.22
CA HIS A 162 -14.47 -0.22 -1.48
C HIS A 162 -14.40 -1.11 -0.23
N LEU A 163 -14.29 -0.52 0.97
CA LEU A 163 -14.29 -1.27 2.21
C LEU A 163 -15.61 -2.05 2.39
N LYS A 164 -15.50 -3.26 2.92
CA LYS A 164 -16.60 -4.14 3.29
C LYS A 164 -16.42 -4.59 4.73
N LYS A 165 -17.43 -4.44 5.59
CA LYS A 165 -17.36 -4.81 7.02
C LYS A 165 -16.82 -6.22 7.25
N ALA A 166 -17.31 -7.20 6.49
CA ALA A 166 -16.88 -8.59 6.62
C ALA A 166 -15.42 -8.84 6.25
N GLN A 167 -14.83 -8.00 5.39
CA GLN A 167 -13.41 -8.08 5.03
C GLN A 167 -12.53 -7.37 6.09
N MET A 168 -13.00 -6.25 6.63
CA MET A 168 -12.24 -5.48 7.63
C MET A 168 -11.95 -6.26 8.91
N ILE A 169 -12.75 -7.27 9.24
CA ILE A 169 -12.57 -8.10 10.43
C ILE A 169 -11.73 -9.36 10.18
N LYS A 170 -11.31 -9.60 8.94
CA LYS A 170 -10.59 -10.82 8.54
C LYS A 170 -9.30 -10.54 7.78
N ASP A 171 -9.34 -9.51 6.89
CA ASP A 171 -8.27 -9.27 5.95
C ASP A 171 -7.14 -8.43 6.58
N GLY A 172 -5.88 -8.85 6.35
CA GLY A 172 -4.70 -8.10 6.75
C GLY A 172 -4.48 -7.99 8.26
N LEU A 173 -5.11 -8.85 9.05
CA LEU A 173 -4.92 -8.91 10.50
C LEU A 173 -3.64 -9.68 10.79
N SER A 174 -2.58 -8.97 11.19
CA SER A 174 -1.29 -9.54 11.57
C SER A 174 -1.08 -9.65 13.09
N ALA A 175 -2.07 -9.23 13.88
CA ALA A 175 -2.09 -9.31 15.33
C ALA A 175 -3.44 -9.87 15.81
N PRO A 176 -3.48 -10.46 17.03
CA PRO A 176 -4.75 -10.90 17.65
C PRO A 176 -5.73 -9.74 17.76
N LEU A 177 -7.02 -10.05 17.62
CA LEU A 177 -8.07 -9.05 17.86
C LEU A 177 -8.04 -8.62 19.33
N HIS A 178 -8.08 -7.32 19.57
CA HIS A 178 -8.26 -6.75 20.89
C HIS A 178 -9.63 -7.14 21.46
N ASP A 179 -9.74 -7.41 22.75
CA ASP A 179 -10.98 -7.90 23.39
C ASP A 179 -12.16 -6.97 23.13
N GLY A 180 -11.96 -5.66 23.17
CA GLY A 180 -13.00 -4.69 22.84
C GLY A 180 -13.49 -4.76 21.39
N ALA A 181 -12.59 -5.05 20.44
CA ALA A 181 -12.97 -5.25 19.05
C ALA A 181 -13.74 -6.56 18.88
N LYS A 182 -13.23 -7.64 19.46
CA LYS A 182 -13.86 -8.97 19.43
C LYS A 182 -15.28 -8.93 20.00
N LYS A 183 -15.47 -8.29 21.16
CA LYS A 183 -16.76 -8.13 21.80
C LYS A 183 -17.77 -7.43 20.88
N TYR A 184 -17.38 -6.30 20.30
CA TYR A 184 -18.28 -5.60 19.37
C TYR A 184 -18.62 -6.46 18.16
N TYR A 185 -17.66 -7.15 17.55
CA TYR A 185 -17.89 -7.98 16.37
C TYR A 185 -18.84 -9.15 16.66
N GLN A 186 -18.74 -9.75 17.85
CA GLN A 186 -19.67 -10.79 18.30
C GLN A 186 -21.09 -10.25 18.51
N GLU A 187 -21.25 -9.11 19.19
CA GLU A 187 -22.54 -8.47 19.41
C GLU A 187 -23.20 -8.01 18.09
N ALA A 188 -22.38 -7.61 17.11
CA ALA A 188 -22.86 -7.18 15.80
C ALA A 188 -23.08 -8.34 14.81
N GLY A 189 -22.86 -9.60 15.20
CA GLY A 189 -23.01 -10.78 14.35
C GLY A 189 -22.00 -10.83 13.18
N LEU A 190 -20.82 -10.26 13.37
CA LEU A 190 -19.74 -10.22 12.37
C LEU A 190 -18.70 -11.36 12.59
N LEU A 191 -18.63 -11.91 13.80
CA LEU A 191 -17.85 -13.07 14.21
C LEU A 191 -18.75 -14.20 14.62
#